data_354ae7e0fe80fd4ec3d86b83b33ef376
#
_entry.id   354ae7e0fe80fd4ec3d86b83b33ef376
#
_cell.length_a   1.000
_cell.length_b   1.000
_cell.length_c   1.000
_cell.angle_alpha   90.00
_cell.angle_beta   90.00
_cell.angle_gamma   90.00
#
_symmetry.space_group_name_H-M   'P 1'
#
loop_
_entity.id
_entity.type
_entity.pdbx_description
1 polymer ?
#
loop_
_entity_poly.entity_id
_entity_poly.type
_entity_poly.pdbx_seq_one_letter_code
_entity_poly.pdbx_strand_id
1 'polypeptide(L)'
;MKQTYFISGLPRSGSTLLSAILNQNSDFHADIASPVEAVTRMSLDAITSDNASNFTVSEEQRKNLLYGLFDGYYKHIEKPVIFDSSRRWTTKTNFLRALFPYTKILCPVRNIVSILNSFEIISSKSPFYKNTLADNDDNIFERCKQMMDKTYGVVGCPLVNLLEGYSSNPEMIMLVEYENLCKEPEKTMKEVYKFLEKPYYKHDFDNVKYSNETFDNACNIKNLHTVKNKVEYNPPKCILPQEIVEKYSEMNLEFWKNNTQKKIAYA
;
A
#
# COMPACT_ATOMS: atom_id res chain seq x y z
N MET A 1 1.64 10.37 22.36
CA MET A 1 2.00 10.39 20.93
C MET A 1 1.79 8.99 20.38
N LYS A 2 1.01 8.84 19.28
CA LYS A 2 0.73 7.54 18.67
C LYS A 2 1.93 7.07 17.87
N GLN A 3 2.25 5.78 17.93
CA GLN A 3 3.26 5.22 17.06
C GLN A 3 2.67 5.06 15.65
N THR A 4 3.32 5.62 14.64
CA THR A 4 2.82 5.61 13.27
C THR A 4 3.71 4.74 12.39
N TYR A 5 3.11 3.78 11.71
CA TYR A 5 3.65 2.97 10.64
C TYR A 5 2.89 3.25 9.35
N PHE A 6 3.35 2.73 8.23
CA PHE A 6 2.77 3.00 6.93
C PHE A 6 2.50 1.71 6.14
N ILE A 7 1.45 1.75 5.34
CA ILE A 7 1.16 0.71 4.33
C ILE A 7 1.28 1.38 2.96
N SER A 8 2.22 0.90 2.12
CA SER A 8 2.52 1.52 0.84
C SER A 8 2.96 0.48 -0.18
N GLY A 9 2.02 -0.28 -0.71
CA GLY A 9 2.29 -1.35 -1.67
C GLY A 9 1.67 -1.13 -3.03
N LEU A 10 1.66 -2.21 -3.82
CA LEU A 10 1.03 -2.21 -5.13
C LEU A 10 -0.50 -2.27 -5.02
N PRO A 11 -1.24 -1.75 -5.99
CA PRO A 11 -2.69 -1.91 -6.03
C PRO A 11 -3.06 -3.40 -6.18
N ARG A 12 -4.22 -3.79 -5.68
CA ARG A 12 -4.74 -5.17 -5.78
C ARG A 12 -3.79 -6.25 -5.23
N SER A 13 -2.88 -5.88 -4.36
CA SER A 13 -1.87 -6.76 -3.74
C SER A 13 -2.21 -7.20 -2.31
N GLY A 14 -3.46 -7.01 -1.87
CA GLY A 14 -3.93 -7.47 -0.55
C GLY A 14 -3.76 -6.46 0.58
N SER A 15 -3.59 -5.17 0.31
CA SER A 15 -3.53 -4.13 1.35
C SER A 15 -4.77 -4.14 2.24
N THR A 16 -5.97 -4.31 1.66
CA THR A 16 -7.22 -4.42 2.42
C THR A 16 -7.21 -5.63 3.36
N LEU A 17 -6.71 -6.79 2.89
CA LEU A 17 -6.59 -7.99 3.72
C LEU A 17 -5.59 -7.77 4.86
N LEU A 18 -4.42 -7.19 4.56
CA LEU A 18 -3.42 -6.88 5.58
C LEU A 18 -3.97 -5.92 6.64
N SER A 19 -4.64 -4.84 6.23
CA SER A 19 -5.29 -3.89 7.15
C SER A 19 -6.36 -4.57 8.01
N ALA A 20 -7.16 -5.46 7.41
CA ALA A 20 -8.18 -6.21 8.12
C ALA A 20 -7.59 -7.14 9.21
N ILE A 21 -6.48 -7.83 8.88
CA ILE A 21 -5.77 -8.67 9.83
C ILE A 21 -5.15 -7.83 10.95
N LEU A 22 -4.46 -6.75 10.62
CA LEU A 22 -3.86 -5.84 11.61
C LEU A 22 -4.90 -5.26 12.57
N ASN A 23 -6.09 -4.93 12.08
CA ASN A 23 -7.18 -4.38 12.90
C ASN A 23 -7.77 -5.36 13.92
N GLN A 24 -7.48 -6.66 13.85
CA GLN A 24 -7.85 -7.61 14.91
C GLN A 24 -7.08 -7.34 16.21
N ASN A 25 -5.89 -6.75 16.11
CA ASN A 25 -5.16 -6.31 17.31
C ASN A 25 -5.83 -5.04 17.87
N SER A 26 -6.21 -5.10 19.16
CA SER A 26 -6.89 -4.00 19.84
C SER A 26 -6.08 -2.69 19.84
N ASP A 27 -4.76 -2.79 19.81
CA ASP A 27 -3.86 -1.64 19.84
C ASP A 27 -3.62 -1.02 18.46
N PHE A 28 -4.04 -1.68 17.37
CA PHE A 28 -3.72 -1.28 16.01
C PHE A 28 -4.93 -0.69 15.29
N HIS A 29 -4.72 0.42 14.60
CA HIS A 29 -5.66 0.99 13.64
C HIS A 29 -5.01 1.00 12.25
N ALA A 30 -5.65 0.36 11.28
CA ALA A 30 -5.18 0.29 9.92
C ALA A 30 -6.33 0.53 8.93
N ASP A 31 -6.22 1.59 8.14
CA ASP A 31 -7.14 1.91 7.06
C ASP A 31 -6.58 1.49 5.69
N ILE A 32 -7.45 1.44 4.69
CA ILE A 32 -7.07 1.10 3.31
C ILE A 32 -6.58 2.30 2.50
N ALA A 33 -6.94 3.49 2.92
CA ALA A 33 -6.54 4.76 2.30
C ALA A 33 -6.75 5.91 3.29
N SER A 34 -5.90 6.92 3.20
CA SER A 34 -6.06 8.21 3.91
C SER A 34 -5.69 9.38 2.99
N PRO A 35 -6.20 10.58 3.24
CA PRO A 35 -5.77 11.78 2.53
C PRO A 35 -4.44 12.35 3.06
N VAL A 36 -3.89 11.79 4.15
CA VAL A 36 -2.78 12.38 4.91
C VAL A 36 -1.54 12.58 4.04
N GLU A 37 -1.20 11.61 3.17
CA GLU A 37 -0.08 11.78 2.25
C GLU A 37 -0.24 13.00 1.33
N ALA A 38 -1.42 13.13 0.70
CA ALA A 38 -1.67 14.23 -0.22
C ALA A 38 -1.62 15.59 0.50
N VAL A 39 -2.27 15.69 1.66
CA VAL A 39 -2.26 16.92 2.49
C VAL A 39 -0.85 17.23 2.97
N THR A 40 -0.09 16.23 3.43
CA THR A 40 1.31 16.39 3.87
C THR A 40 2.18 16.92 2.73
N ARG A 41 2.06 16.35 1.53
CA ARG A 41 2.81 16.79 0.35
C ARG A 41 2.49 18.24 -0.01
N MET A 42 1.20 18.60 -0.08
CA MET A 42 0.77 19.96 -0.38
C MET A 42 1.25 20.95 0.69
N SER A 43 1.19 20.56 1.96
CA SER A 43 1.66 21.40 3.08
C SER A 43 3.19 21.54 3.03
N LEU A 44 3.92 20.48 2.73
CA LEU A 44 5.38 20.54 2.57
C LEU A 44 5.77 21.48 1.43
N ASP A 45 5.11 21.37 0.27
CA ASP A 45 5.33 22.25 -0.86
C ASP A 45 5.05 23.72 -0.49
N ALA A 46 3.97 23.98 0.25
CA ALA A 46 3.59 25.31 0.70
C ALA A 46 4.61 25.94 1.66
N ILE A 47 5.10 25.18 2.65
CA ILE A 47 6.03 25.69 3.67
C ILE A 47 7.50 25.66 3.25
N THR A 48 7.81 25.08 2.07
CA THR A 48 9.15 25.08 1.46
C THR A 48 9.23 25.92 0.20
N SER A 49 8.10 26.47 -0.28
CA SER A 49 8.07 27.34 -1.44
C SER A 49 8.89 28.61 -1.22
N ASP A 50 9.37 29.21 -2.30
CA ASP A 50 10.17 30.43 -2.30
C ASP A 50 9.29 31.67 -1.99
N ASN A 51 8.82 31.76 -0.75
CA ASN A 51 7.96 32.81 -0.21
C ASN A 51 8.62 33.40 1.04
N ALA A 52 8.65 34.73 1.15
CA ALA A 52 9.29 35.46 2.25
C ALA A 52 8.85 34.97 3.65
N SER A 53 7.58 34.62 3.82
CA SER A 53 7.07 34.07 5.08
C SER A 53 7.70 32.71 5.46
N ASN A 54 8.20 31.96 4.50
CA ASN A 54 8.80 30.64 4.74
C ASN A 54 10.27 30.73 5.15
N PHE A 55 10.96 31.85 4.91
CA PHE A 55 12.36 32.04 5.32
C PHE A 55 12.51 32.17 6.83
N THR A 56 11.44 32.54 7.54
CA THR A 56 11.44 32.68 8.99
C THR A 56 11.00 31.40 9.73
N VAL A 57 10.52 30.38 9.01
CA VAL A 57 10.06 29.11 9.59
C VAL A 57 11.22 28.20 9.89
N SER A 58 11.46 27.87 11.16
CA SER A 58 12.50 26.94 11.55
C SER A 58 12.19 25.49 11.12
N GLU A 59 13.22 24.63 11.10
CA GLU A 59 13.03 23.20 10.82
C GLU A 59 12.11 22.53 11.86
N GLU A 60 12.24 22.92 13.12
CA GLU A 60 11.37 22.44 14.18
C GLU A 60 9.91 22.84 13.99
N GLN A 61 9.65 24.09 13.59
CA GLN A 61 8.28 24.55 13.27
C GLN A 61 7.70 23.79 12.08
N ARG A 62 8.49 23.52 11.02
CA ARG A 62 8.06 22.70 9.89
C ARG A 62 7.71 21.29 10.33
N LYS A 63 8.55 20.68 11.14
CA LYS A 63 8.28 19.36 11.74
C LYS A 63 6.98 19.34 12.54
N ASN A 64 6.78 20.33 13.41
CA ASN A 64 5.59 20.43 14.25
C ASN A 64 4.30 20.64 13.43
N LEU A 65 4.36 21.45 12.38
CA LEU A 65 3.23 21.63 11.45
C LEU A 65 2.86 20.32 10.76
N LEU A 66 3.85 19.63 10.18
CA LEU A 66 3.63 18.38 9.46
C LEU A 66 3.20 17.26 10.40
N TYR A 67 3.80 17.17 11.58
CA TYR A 67 3.39 16.23 12.62
C TYR A 67 1.94 16.49 13.07
N GLY A 68 1.56 17.77 13.22
CA GLY A 68 0.21 18.19 13.59
C GLY A 68 -0.87 17.72 12.62
N LEU A 69 -0.54 17.54 11.33
CA LEU A 69 -1.46 16.95 10.35
C LEU A 69 -1.82 15.50 10.70
N PHE A 70 -0.83 14.69 11.04
CA PHE A 70 -1.06 13.30 11.47
C PHE A 70 -1.80 13.23 12.79
N ASP A 71 -1.35 13.99 13.79
CA ASP A 71 -1.97 14.01 15.13
C ASP A 71 -3.42 14.50 15.06
N GLY A 72 -3.68 15.57 14.30
CA GLY A 72 -5.03 16.10 14.10
C GLY A 72 -5.95 15.12 13.37
N TYR A 73 -5.46 14.51 12.28
CA TYR A 73 -6.26 13.57 11.50
C TYR A 73 -6.63 12.32 12.31
N TYR A 74 -5.68 11.75 13.06
CA TYR A 74 -5.91 10.55 13.87
C TYR A 74 -6.31 10.82 15.31
N LYS A 75 -6.66 12.07 15.66
CA LYS A 75 -7.00 12.46 17.05
C LYS A 75 -8.16 11.65 17.63
N HIS A 76 -9.15 11.35 16.79
CA HIS A 76 -10.35 10.60 17.18
C HIS A 76 -10.11 9.08 17.36
N ILE A 77 -8.97 8.56 16.94
CA ILE A 77 -8.60 7.15 17.11
C ILE A 77 -7.93 6.99 18.48
N GLU A 78 -8.48 6.16 19.35
CA GLU A 78 -7.93 5.92 20.69
C GLU A 78 -6.75 4.93 20.71
N LYS A 79 -6.61 4.12 19.64
CA LYS A 79 -5.58 3.10 19.52
C LYS A 79 -4.17 3.71 19.47
N PRO A 80 -3.18 3.11 20.18
CA PRO A 80 -1.83 3.69 20.30
C PRO A 80 -0.98 3.54 19.03
N VAL A 81 -1.34 2.63 18.12
CA VAL A 81 -0.56 2.35 16.89
C VAL A 81 -1.43 2.60 15.67
N ILE A 82 -0.94 3.42 14.76
CA ILE A 82 -1.60 3.77 13.50
C ILE A 82 -0.81 3.22 12.32
N PHE A 83 -1.51 2.65 11.35
CA PHE A 83 -0.99 2.32 10.02
C PHE A 83 -1.68 3.22 8.99
N ASP A 84 -0.99 4.28 8.58
CA ASP A 84 -1.49 5.16 7.51
C ASP A 84 -1.24 4.54 6.13
N SER A 85 -2.22 4.56 5.25
CA SER A 85 -2.15 3.90 3.96
C SER A 85 -2.17 4.86 2.78
N SER A 86 -1.06 4.91 2.04
CA SER A 86 -0.95 5.55 0.73
C SER A 86 0.15 4.88 -0.11
N ARG A 87 -0.10 4.70 -1.39
CA ARG A 87 0.87 4.11 -2.33
C ARG A 87 2.12 4.97 -2.57
N ARG A 88 2.13 6.20 -2.07
CA ARG A 88 3.22 7.17 -2.27
C ARG A 88 4.19 7.26 -1.10
N TRP A 89 3.94 6.60 0.03
CA TRP A 89 4.83 6.68 1.19
C TRP A 89 6.23 6.14 0.93
N THR A 90 6.39 5.20 0.02
CA THR A 90 7.71 4.65 -0.35
C THR A 90 8.64 5.69 -0.97
N THR A 91 8.11 6.75 -1.60
CA THR A 91 8.94 7.86 -2.12
C THR A 91 9.35 8.86 -1.03
N LYS A 92 8.88 8.71 0.19
CA LYS A 92 9.04 9.67 1.30
C LYS A 92 9.80 9.08 2.48
N THR A 93 10.59 8.02 2.28
CA THR A 93 11.27 7.29 3.37
C THR A 93 12.14 8.19 4.25
N ASN A 94 12.95 9.08 3.68
CA ASN A 94 13.78 10.03 4.43
C ASN A 94 12.93 11.03 5.23
N PHE A 95 11.86 11.55 4.62
CA PHE A 95 10.90 12.43 5.28
C PHE A 95 10.21 11.72 6.46
N LEU A 96 9.73 10.50 6.22
CA LEU A 96 9.07 9.70 7.26
C LEU A 96 10.01 9.39 8.43
N ARG A 97 11.28 9.07 8.15
CA ARG A 97 12.29 8.83 9.18
C ARG A 97 12.56 10.10 10.00
N ALA A 98 12.61 11.26 9.35
CA ALA A 98 12.81 12.54 10.04
C ALA A 98 11.63 12.90 10.94
N LEU A 99 10.39 12.57 10.52
CA LEU A 99 9.18 12.87 11.27
C LEU A 99 8.86 11.78 12.32
N PHE A 100 9.09 10.51 12.00
CA PHE A 100 8.82 9.33 12.83
C PHE A 100 10.07 8.43 12.86
N PRO A 101 11.04 8.65 13.76
CA PRO A 101 12.34 7.98 13.75
C PRO A 101 12.30 6.44 13.77
N TYR A 102 11.26 5.85 14.37
CA TYR A 102 11.10 4.40 14.53
C TYR A 102 10.06 3.81 13.57
N THR A 103 9.71 4.54 12.52
CA THR A 103 8.68 4.07 11.58
C THR A 103 9.17 2.99 10.64
N LYS A 104 8.23 2.17 10.19
CA LYS A 104 8.41 1.11 9.19
C LYS A 104 7.28 1.21 8.17
N ILE A 105 7.52 0.66 6.97
CA ILE A 105 6.56 0.64 5.88
C ILE A 105 6.31 -0.83 5.49
N LEU A 106 5.06 -1.26 5.58
CA LEU A 106 4.62 -2.54 5.03
C LEU A 106 4.20 -2.33 3.57
N CYS A 107 4.79 -3.07 2.67
CA CYS A 107 4.52 -2.96 1.24
C CYS A 107 3.88 -4.25 0.71
N PRO A 108 2.54 -4.35 0.69
CA PRO A 108 1.87 -5.46 0.02
C PRO A 108 2.25 -5.51 -1.46
N VAL A 109 2.73 -6.68 -1.90
CA VAL A 109 3.15 -6.94 -3.28
C VAL A 109 2.48 -8.20 -3.81
N ARG A 110 2.33 -8.28 -5.11
CA ARG A 110 1.71 -9.41 -5.80
C ARG A 110 2.25 -9.49 -7.22
N ASN A 111 2.19 -10.69 -7.82
CA ASN A 111 2.54 -10.88 -9.23
C ASN A 111 1.80 -9.86 -10.12
N ILE A 112 2.53 -9.16 -11.02
CA ILE A 112 1.98 -8.08 -11.85
C ILE A 112 0.88 -8.59 -12.78
N VAL A 113 1.03 -9.78 -13.37
CA VAL A 113 -0.03 -10.39 -14.20
C VAL A 113 -1.31 -10.57 -13.39
N SER A 114 -1.20 -11.01 -12.13
CA SER A 114 -2.35 -11.16 -11.23
C SER A 114 -3.02 -9.82 -10.89
N ILE A 115 -2.23 -8.75 -10.76
CA ILE A 115 -2.74 -7.38 -10.54
C ILE A 115 -3.49 -6.90 -11.78
N LEU A 116 -2.88 -6.99 -12.97
CA LEU A 116 -3.51 -6.60 -14.24
C LEU A 116 -4.78 -7.40 -14.49
N ASN A 117 -4.74 -8.72 -14.28
CA ASN A 117 -5.91 -9.57 -14.38
C ASN A 117 -7.05 -9.15 -13.43
N SER A 118 -6.70 -8.76 -12.20
CA SER A 118 -7.70 -8.25 -11.25
C SER A 118 -8.37 -6.97 -11.74
N PHE A 119 -7.63 -6.06 -12.36
CA PHE A 119 -8.20 -4.84 -12.95
C PHE A 119 -9.08 -5.16 -14.16
N GLU A 120 -8.65 -6.04 -15.05
CA GLU A 120 -9.45 -6.44 -16.22
C GLU A 120 -10.75 -7.13 -15.82
N ILE A 121 -10.73 -7.99 -14.79
CA ILE A 121 -11.97 -8.60 -14.25
C ILE A 121 -12.91 -7.54 -13.68
N ILE A 122 -12.39 -6.50 -13.02
CA ILE A 122 -13.21 -5.40 -12.51
C ILE A 122 -13.79 -4.61 -13.69
N SER A 123 -12.97 -4.24 -14.67
CA SER A 123 -13.38 -3.50 -15.86
C SER A 123 -14.45 -4.23 -16.68
N SER A 124 -14.32 -5.56 -16.79
CA SER A 124 -15.32 -6.39 -17.52
C SER A 124 -16.68 -6.43 -16.84
N LYS A 125 -16.75 -6.24 -15.52
CA LYS A 125 -18.00 -6.23 -14.75
C LYS A 125 -18.70 -4.88 -14.73
N SER A 126 -18.00 -3.80 -15.04
CA SER A 126 -18.56 -2.45 -15.06
C SER A 126 -18.00 -1.67 -16.25
N PRO A 127 -18.74 -1.62 -17.38
CA PRO A 127 -18.30 -0.91 -18.59
C PRO A 127 -17.98 0.57 -18.34
N PHE A 128 -18.68 1.18 -17.38
CA PHE A 128 -18.48 2.59 -17.02
C PHE A 128 -17.17 2.82 -16.24
N TYR A 129 -16.53 1.77 -15.76
CA TYR A 129 -15.30 1.87 -14.96
C TYR A 129 -14.03 1.93 -15.82
N LYS A 130 -14.12 1.52 -17.08
CA LYS A 130 -12.99 1.59 -18.02
C LYS A 130 -12.43 3.02 -18.13
N ASN A 131 -13.30 4.02 -18.00
CA ASN A 131 -12.96 5.43 -18.16
C ASN A 131 -12.12 6.04 -17.01
N THR A 132 -12.01 5.34 -15.87
CA THR A 132 -11.21 5.81 -14.72
C THR A 132 -9.86 5.14 -14.60
N LEU A 133 -9.63 4.02 -15.29
CA LEU A 133 -8.39 3.23 -15.22
C LEU A 133 -7.53 3.38 -16.49
N ALA A 134 -8.14 3.67 -17.63
CA ALA A 134 -7.48 3.92 -18.90
C ALA A 134 -8.41 4.71 -19.80
N ASP A 135 -7.92 5.75 -20.44
CA ASP A 135 -8.67 6.68 -21.30
C ASP A 135 -9.43 5.96 -22.42
N ASN A 136 -10.66 5.48 -22.15
CA ASN A 136 -11.65 4.96 -23.10
C ASN A 136 -11.16 3.93 -24.13
N ASP A 137 -10.02 3.30 -23.93
CA ASP A 137 -9.50 2.33 -24.87
C ASP A 137 -10.14 0.95 -24.62
N ASP A 138 -10.88 0.44 -25.60
CA ASP A 138 -11.44 -0.91 -25.56
C ASP A 138 -10.38 -2.00 -25.78
N ASN A 139 -9.17 -1.60 -26.18
CA ASN A 139 -8.06 -2.51 -26.42
C ASN A 139 -7.36 -2.89 -25.11
N ILE A 140 -7.41 -4.15 -24.73
CA ILE A 140 -6.80 -4.70 -23.52
C ILE A 140 -5.27 -4.47 -23.47
N PHE A 141 -4.58 -4.47 -24.63
CA PHE A 141 -3.14 -4.22 -24.69
C PHE A 141 -2.80 -2.78 -24.30
N GLU A 142 -3.54 -1.81 -24.82
CA GLU A 142 -3.35 -0.41 -24.48
C GLU A 142 -3.75 -0.11 -23.04
N ARG A 143 -4.84 -0.71 -22.51
CA ARG A 143 -5.17 -0.58 -21.09
C ARG A 143 -4.07 -1.12 -20.18
N CYS A 144 -3.53 -2.31 -20.47
CA CYS A 144 -2.43 -2.88 -19.70
C CYS A 144 -1.16 -2.01 -19.78
N LYS A 145 -0.86 -1.46 -20.96
CA LYS A 145 0.26 -0.54 -21.17
C LYS A 145 0.09 0.74 -20.37
N GLN A 146 -1.09 1.35 -20.36
CA GLN A 146 -1.41 2.55 -19.58
C GLN A 146 -1.35 2.26 -18.09
N MET A 147 -1.90 1.14 -17.61
CA MET A 147 -1.79 0.74 -16.21
C MET A 147 -0.32 0.56 -15.76
N MET A 148 0.55 0.13 -16.67
CA MET A 148 1.98 -0.08 -16.42
C MET A 148 2.86 1.13 -16.72
N ASP A 149 2.30 2.26 -17.14
CA ASP A 149 3.05 3.50 -17.32
C ASP A 149 3.77 3.88 -16.01
N LYS A 150 5.05 4.22 -16.12
CA LYS A 150 5.91 4.46 -14.96
C LYS A 150 5.61 5.78 -14.24
N THR A 151 4.98 6.72 -14.92
CA THR A 151 4.72 8.09 -14.41
C THR A 151 3.30 8.22 -13.86
N TYR A 152 2.32 7.74 -14.62
CA TYR A 152 0.89 7.94 -14.31
C TYR A 152 0.10 6.63 -14.14
N GLY A 153 0.66 5.50 -14.54
CA GLY A 153 -0.01 4.22 -14.49
C GLY A 153 -0.33 3.77 -13.06
N VAL A 154 -1.54 3.26 -12.88
CA VAL A 154 -2.03 2.82 -11.57
C VAL A 154 -1.20 1.70 -10.94
N VAL A 155 -0.46 0.95 -11.77
CA VAL A 155 0.45 -0.14 -11.35
C VAL A 155 1.91 0.27 -11.52
N GLY A 156 2.28 0.82 -12.67
CA GLY A 156 3.66 1.14 -13.02
C GLY A 156 4.27 2.22 -12.12
N CYS A 157 3.54 3.29 -11.85
CA CYS A 157 4.02 4.36 -10.98
C CYS A 157 4.25 3.88 -9.53
N PRO A 158 3.31 3.18 -8.84
CA PRO A 158 3.58 2.58 -7.53
C PRO A 158 4.73 1.57 -7.53
N LEU A 159 4.92 0.81 -8.61
CA LEU A 159 6.04 -0.11 -8.73
C LEU A 159 7.38 0.61 -8.74
N VAL A 160 7.52 1.67 -9.56
CA VAL A 160 8.73 2.50 -9.60
C VAL A 160 9.00 3.14 -8.24
N ASN A 161 7.97 3.70 -7.61
CA ASN A 161 8.06 4.31 -6.28
C ASN A 161 8.55 3.31 -5.22
N LEU A 162 8.04 2.07 -5.27
CA LEU A 162 8.47 1.02 -4.37
C LEU A 162 9.93 0.61 -4.60
N LEU A 163 10.34 0.46 -5.87
CA LEU A 163 11.72 0.13 -6.24
C LEU A 163 12.71 1.20 -5.75
N GLU A 164 12.39 2.47 -5.96
CA GLU A 164 13.20 3.60 -5.50
C GLU A 164 13.29 3.65 -3.97
N GLY A 165 12.17 3.57 -3.27
CA GLY A 165 12.14 3.59 -1.81
C GLY A 165 12.88 2.41 -1.20
N TYR A 166 12.72 1.21 -1.77
CA TYR A 166 13.43 0.02 -1.33
C TYR A 166 14.94 0.10 -1.57
N SER A 167 15.38 0.65 -2.71
CA SER A 167 16.81 0.86 -2.99
C SER A 167 17.44 1.88 -2.03
N SER A 168 16.68 2.92 -1.66
CA SER A 168 17.18 4.00 -0.82
C SER A 168 17.21 3.64 0.67
N ASN A 169 16.20 2.93 1.18
CA ASN A 169 16.04 2.63 2.60
C ASN A 169 15.42 1.23 2.82
N PRO A 170 16.14 0.15 2.46
CA PRO A 170 15.60 -1.21 2.53
C PRO A 170 15.22 -1.66 3.95
N GLU A 171 15.89 -1.12 4.97
CA GLU A 171 15.62 -1.45 6.38
C GLU A 171 14.29 -0.87 6.90
N MET A 172 13.74 0.13 6.21
CA MET A 172 12.43 0.71 6.54
C MET A 172 11.27 -0.03 5.88
N ILE A 173 11.52 -0.88 4.87
CA ILE A 173 10.49 -1.45 4.02
C ILE A 173 10.47 -2.97 4.13
N MET A 174 9.30 -3.53 4.43
CA MET A 174 9.04 -4.95 4.34
C MET A 174 8.08 -5.24 3.20
N LEU A 175 8.50 -6.11 2.27
CA LEU A 175 7.63 -6.64 1.23
C LEU A 175 6.74 -7.73 1.83
N VAL A 176 5.43 -7.58 1.72
CA VAL A 176 4.42 -8.55 2.17
C VAL A 176 3.78 -9.16 0.93
N GLU A 177 4.21 -10.35 0.55
CA GLU A 177 3.67 -11.05 -0.62
C GLU A 177 2.24 -11.53 -0.33
N TYR A 178 1.31 -11.17 -1.23
CA TYR A 178 -0.10 -11.57 -1.13
C TYR A 178 -0.28 -13.08 -1.05
N GLU A 179 0.48 -13.81 -1.87
CA GLU A 179 0.45 -15.27 -1.93
C GLU A 179 0.85 -15.90 -0.59
N ASN A 180 1.90 -15.39 0.04
CA ASN A 180 2.37 -15.86 1.35
C ASN A 180 1.39 -15.46 2.46
N LEU A 181 0.85 -14.23 2.41
CA LEU A 181 -0.17 -13.78 3.36
C LEU A 181 -1.42 -14.67 3.33
N CYS A 182 -1.80 -15.18 2.14
CA CYS A 182 -2.96 -16.05 2.00
C CYS A 182 -2.70 -17.53 2.29
N LYS A 183 -1.49 -18.05 1.98
CA LYS A 183 -1.15 -19.46 2.12
C LYS A 183 -0.58 -19.80 3.50
N GLU A 184 0.22 -18.88 4.07
CA GLU A 184 0.90 -19.02 5.35
C GLU A 184 0.68 -17.78 6.23
N PRO A 185 -0.60 -17.42 6.54
CA PRO A 185 -0.93 -16.14 7.17
C PRO A 185 -0.27 -15.97 8.54
N GLU A 186 -0.24 -17.01 9.37
CA GLU A 186 0.37 -16.94 10.70
C GLU A 186 1.88 -16.68 10.62
N LYS A 187 2.58 -17.39 9.75
CA LYS A 187 4.02 -17.22 9.53
C LYS A 187 4.32 -15.82 9.01
N THR A 188 3.57 -15.37 8.00
CA THR A 188 3.72 -14.02 7.42
C THR A 188 3.49 -12.94 8.46
N MET A 189 2.45 -13.05 9.28
CA MET A 189 2.18 -12.06 10.33
C MET A 189 3.20 -12.10 11.46
N LYS A 190 3.77 -13.25 11.84
CA LYS A 190 4.90 -13.32 12.78
C LYS A 190 6.10 -12.52 12.28
N GLU A 191 6.44 -12.63 10.98
CA GLU A 191 7.52 -11.82 10.38
C GLU A 191 7.16 -10.32 10.32
N VAL A 192 5.90 -9.97 10.04
CA VAL A 192 5.42 -8.58 10.11
C VAL A 192 5.62 -8.00 11.51
N TYR A 193 5.20 -8.70 12.56
CA TYR A 193 5.36 -8.23 13.93
C TYR A 193 6.83 -8.12 14.36
N LYS A 194 7.66 -9.10 13.94
CA LYS A 194 9.12 -9.03 14.15
C LYS A 194 9.73 -7.80 13.48
N PHE A 195 9.35 -7.51 12.23
CA PHE A 195 9.81 -6.33 11.50
C PHE A 195 9.37 -5.01 12.16
N LEU A 196 8.13 -4.97 12.69
CA LEU A 196 7.58 -3.82 13.42
C LEU A 196 8.15 -3.70 14.85
N GLU A 197 8.93 -4.66 15.31
CA GLU A 197 9.47 -4.73 16.67
C GLU A 197 8.34 -4.71 17.72
N LYS A 198 7.26 -5.49 17.43
CA LYS A 198 6.08 -5.61 18.29
C LYS A 198 5.87 -7.06 18.76
N PRO A 199 5.33 -7.26 19.96
CA PRO A 199 4.89 -8.58 20.40
C PRO A 199 3.84 -9.14 19.44
N TYR A 200 3.99 -10.42 19.08
CA TYR A 200 3.03 -11.06 18.18
C TYR A 200 1.63 -11.16 18.83
N TYR A 201 0.63 -10.72 18.10
CA TYR A 201 -0.78 -10.89 18.44
C TYR A 201 -1.34 -12.11 17.69
N LYS A 202 -2.06 -12.99 18.39
CA LYS A 202 -2.66 -14.18 17.78
C LYS A 202 -3.92 -13.79 17.00
N HIS A 203 -3.82 -13.80 15.68
CA HIS A 203 -4.92 -13.49 14.78
C HIS A 203 -5.85 -14.68 14.55
N ASP A 204 -7.12 -14.42 14.28
CA ASP A 204 -8.09 -15.39 13.79
C ASP A 204 -8.23 -15.27 12.27
N PHE A 205 -7.55 -16.13 11.54
CA PHE A 205 -7.52 -16.10 10.07
C PHE A 205 -8.76 -16.74 9.43
N ASP A 206 -9.62 -17.39 10.20
CA ASP A 206 -10.89 -17.94 9.73
C ASP A 206 -12.04 -16.92 9.86
N ASN A 207 -11.84 -15.81 10.60
CA ASN A 207 -12.85 -14.77 10.84
C ASN A 207 -12.31 -13.35 10.61
N VAL A 208 -11.64 -13.11 9.49
CA VAL A 208 -11.18 -11.77 9.10
C VAL A 208 -12.34 -11.02 8.44
N LYS A 209 -12.80 -9.94 9.06
CA LYS A 209 -13.90 -9.11 8.54
C LYS A 209 -13.44 -7.69 8.32
N TYR A 210 -13.70 -7.18 7.14
CA TYR A 210 -13.50 -5.79 6.80
C TYR A 210 -14.45 -5.37 5.66
N SER A 211 -15.02 -4.19 5.76
CA SER A 211 -15.76 -3.55 4.67
C SER A 211 -15.56 -2.04 4.73
N ASN A 212 -15.50 -1.39 3.59
CA ASN A 212 -15.50 0.06 3.49
C ASN A 212 -16.49 0.48 2.40
N GLU A 213 -17.78 0.44 2.72
CA GLU A 213 -18.87 0.75 1.79
C GLU A 213 -18.79 2.18 1.28
N THR A 214 -18.36 3.14 2.11
CA THR A 214 -18.21 4.54 1.71
C THR A 214 -17.19 4.68 0.60
N PHE A 215 -16.04 4.02 0.73
CA PHE A 215 -15.00 4.03 -0.30
C PHE A 215 -15.45 3.28 -1.57
N ASP A 216 -16.08 2.13 -1.40
CA ASP A 216 -16.56 1.30 -2.50
C ASP A 216 -17.65 2.03 -3.31
N ASN A 217 -18.54 2.74 -2.62
CA ASN A 217 -19.57 3.57 -3.27
C ASN A 217 -18.96 4.77 -4.00
N ALA A 218 -17.95 5.43 -3.43
CA ALA A 218 -17.23 6.52 -4.09
C ALA A 218 -16.50 6.05 -5.36
N CYS A 219 -16.06 4.79 -5.39
CA CYS A 219 -15.45 4.14 -6.57
C CYS A 219 -16.49 3.56 -7.53
N ASN A 220 -17.79 3.58 -7.23
CA ASN A 220 -18.85 2.88 -7.97
C ASN A 220 -18.62 1.37 -8.14
N ILE A 221 -17.87 0.73 -7.23
CA ILE A 221 -17.62 -0.71 -7.28
C ILE A 221 -18.00 -1.34 -5.94
N LYS A 222 -19.13 -2.00 -5.92
CA LYS A 222 -19.59 -2.72 -4.72
C LYS A 222 -18.60 -3.83 -4.32
N ASN A 223 -18.31 -3.93 -3.03
CA ASN A 223 -17.48 -4.97 -2.44
C ASN A 223 -16.03 -5.00 -2.94
N LEU A 224 -15.49 -3.87 -3.45
CA LEU A 224 -14.10 -3.77 -3.90
C LEU A 224 -13.11 -4.00 -2.74
N HIS A 225 -13.46 -3.49 -1.55
CA HIS A 225 -12.66 -3.58 -0.33
C HIS A 225 -13.36 -4.41 0.76
N THR A 226 -14.15 -5.41 0.35
CA THR A 226 -14.74 -6.37 1.27
C THR A 226 -13.82 -7.57 1.41
N VAL A 227 -13.40 -7.88 2.64
CA VAL A 227 -12.67 -9.11 2.97
C VAL A 227 -13.69 -10.16 3.38
N LYS A 228 -13.61 -11.35 2.78
CA LYS A 228 -14.40 -12.52 3.14
C LYS A 228 -13.85 -13.13 4.44
N ASN A 229 -14.67 -13.84 5.18
CA ASN A 229 -14.35 -14.31 6.51
C ASN A 229 -13.02 -15.06 6.64
N LYS A 230 -12.67 -15.91 5.67
CA LYS A 230 -11.47 -16.75 5.74
C LYS A 230 -10.34 -16.20 4.87
N VAL A 231 -9.11 -16.23 5.40
CA VAL A 231 -7.89 -15.95 4.64
C VAL A 231 -7.53 -17.20 3.85
N GLU A 232 -7.64 -17.11 2.51
CA GLU A 232 -7.31 -18.21 1.62
C GLU A 232 -6.77 -17.69 0.28
N TYR A 233 -5.89 -18.46 -0.34
CA TYR A 233 -5.40 -18.17 -1.68
C TYR A 233 -6.31 -18.78 -2.74
N ASN A 234 -7.18 -17.95 -3.30
CA ASN A 234 -8.11 -18.35 -4.36
C ASN A 234 -8.03 -17.37 -5.53
N PRO A 235 -6.99 -17.48 -6.39
CA PRO A 235 -6.82 -16.57 -7.51
C PRO A 235 -7.89 -16.80 -8.57
N PRO A 236 -8.48 -15.73 -9.14
CA PRO A 236 -9.41 -15.86 -10.23
C PRO A 236 -8.71 -16.39 -11.50
N LYS A 237 -9.48 -17.00 -12.40
CA LYS A 237 -8.99 -17.40 -13.72
C LYS A 237 -8.39 -16.19 -14.44
N CYS A 238 -7.25 -16.39 -15.09
CA CYS A 238 -6.63 -15.36 -15.92
C CYS A 238 -7.46 -15.18 -17.22
N ILE A 239 -7.82 -13.93 -17.51
CA ILE A 239 -8.55 -13.51 -18.72
C ILE A 239 -7.66 -12.69 -19.67
N LEU A 240 -6.40 -12.47 -19.29
CA LEU A 240 -5.45 -11.71 -20.12
C LEU A 240 -4.98 -12.54 -21.30
N PRO A 241 -4.74 -11.92 -22.48
CA PRO A 241 -4.05 -12.53 -23.61
C PRO A 241 -2.67 -13.08 -23.21
N GLN A 242 -2.24 -14.15 -23.87
CA GLN A 242 -0.97 -14.82 -23.59
C GLN A 242 0.23 -13.87 -23.73
N GLU A 243 0.23 -12.99 -24.70
CA GLU A 243 1.28 -12.01 -24.96
C GLU A 243 1.44 -11.00 -23.80
N ILE A 244 0.34 -10.62 -23.14
CA ILE A 244 0.35 -9.78 -21.94
C ILE A 244 0.96 -10.56 -20.77
N VAL A 245 0.56 -11.83 -20.61
CA VAL A 245 1.09 -12.71 -19.57
C VAL A 245 2.59 -12.88 -19.74
N GLU A 246 3.08 -13.21 -20.93
CA GLU A 246 4.50 -13.36 -21.23
C GLU A 246 5.29 -12.08 -20.94
N LYS A 247 4.79 -10.94 -21.46
CA LYS A 247 5.45 -9.64 -21.30
C LYS A 247 5.67 -9.23 -19.85
N TYR A 248 4.72 -9.51 -18.96
CA TYR A 248 4.76 -9.01 -17.58
C TYR A 248 5.08 -10.08 -16.52
N SER A 249 5.16 -11.35 -16.87
CA SER A 249 5.48 -12.42 -15.90
C SER A 249 6.89 -12.34 -15.35
N GLU A 250 7.86 -11.89 -16.13
CA GLU A 250 9.27 -11.80 -15.70
C GLU A 250 9.59 -10.56 -14.85
N MET A 251 8.76 -9.52 -14.88
CA MET A 251 9.05 -8.22 -14.24
C MET A 251 9.23 -8.27 -12.72
N ASN A 252 8.77 -9.36 -12.06
CA ASN A 252 8.73 -9.41 -10.60
C ASN A 252 9.70 -10.39 -9.97
N LEU A 253 10.08 -11.43 -10.71
CA LEU A 253 10.68 -12.62 -10.11
C LEU A 253 12.04 -12.36 -9.46
N GLU A 254 12.86 -11.50 -10.04
CA GLU A 254 14.18 -11.19 -9.48
C GLU A 254 14.09 -10.26 -8.28
N PHE A 255 13.29 -9.19 -8.36
CA PHE A 255 13.20 -8.23 -7.27
C PHE A 255 12.59 -8.83 -6.00
N TRP A 256 11.46 -9.56 -6.13
CA TRP A 256 10.82 -10.19 -4.97
C TRP A 256 11.65 -11.32 -4.39
N LYS A 257 12.14 -12.26 -5.22
CA LYS A 257 12.94 -13.40 -4.77
C LYS A 257 14.26 -12.98 -4.13
N ASN A 258 14.97 -12.02 -4.71
CA ASN A 258 16.26 -11.58 -4.20
C ASN A 258 16.14 -10.78 -2.88
N ASN A 259 15.00 -10.17 -2.60
CA ASN A 259 14.81 -9.30 -1.45
C ASN A 259 14.05 -9.96 -0.30
N THR A 260 13.14 -10.89 -0.55
CA THR A 260 12.55 -11.75 0.49
C THR A 260 13.57 -12.73 1.06
N GLN A 261 14.41 -13.34 0.22
CA GLN A 261 15.45 -14.28 0.68
C GLN A 261 16.59 -13.60 1.45
N LYS A 262 16.99 -12.37 1.12
CA LYS A 262 18.02 -11.65 1.86
C LYS A 262 17.62 -11.31 3.30
N LYS A 263 16.35 -11.01 3.57
CA LYS A 263 15.86 -10.75 4.94
C LYS A 263 15.77 -12.02 5.80
N ILE A 264 15.55 -13.18 5.20
CA ILE A 264 15.58 -14.47 5.90
C ILE A 264 17.02 -14.86 6.30
N ALA A 265 18.03 -14.43 5.52
CA ALA A 265 19.43 -14.72 5.80
C ALA A 265 20.10 -13.82 6.87
N TYR A 266 19.48 -12.68 7.23
CA TYR A 266 19.96 -11.78 8.29
C TYR A 266 19.14 -11.85 9.59
N ALA A 267 18.24 -12.81 9.71
CA ALA A 267 17.50 -13.18 10.91
C ALA A 267 17.96 -14.53 11.44
#